data_287efa7fd887381311a344f88a98c404
#
_entry.id   287efa7fd887381311a344f88a98c404
#
_cell.length_a   1.000
_cell.length_b   1.000
_cell.length_c   1.000
_cell.angle_alpha   90.00
_cell.angle_beta   90.00
_cell.angle_gamma   90.00
#
_symmetry.space_group_name_H-M   'P 1'
#
loop_
_entity.id
_entity.type
_entity.pdbx_description
1 polymer ?
#
loop_
_entity_poly.entity_id
_entity_poly.type
_entity_poly.pdbx_seq_one_letter_code
_entity_poly.pdbx_strand_id
1 'polypeptide(L)'
;MLGLFIYERLWFWNMAIKTRVLALTILLAFVAGPAIVSVQAHTASSFTVLIQEDGFSQDNPLIIQNDSVIWYNVDNQSNLTHRIVYDYDGDGLYNGTFDWDSGELSYDCERDENNTKLDENCTINFIVTMDMNWTVGNYTYQDIRSDGSRVNATIQLMADNGTHVEANVPSIGSEFGVINDD
;
A
#
# COMPACT_ATOMS: atom_id res chain seq x y z
N MET A 1 -22.96 -5.08 80.04
CA MET A 1 -22.29 -6.08 79.15
C MET A 1 -22.95 -6.27 77.80
N LEU A 2 -24.12 -5.68 77.51
CA LEU A 2 -24.79 -5.87 76.17
C LEU A 2 -24.24 -4.99 75.04
N GLY A 3 -23.58 -3.87 75.35
CA GLY A 3 -23.11 -2.92 74.31
C GLY A 3 -21.88 -3.39 73.46
N LEU A 4 -21.06 -4.26 74.01
CA LEU A 4 -19.84 -4.73 73.33
C LEU A 4 -20.14 -5.71 72.18
N PHE A 5 -21.17 -6.56 72.37
CA PHE A 5 -21.58 -7.57 71.40
C PHE A 5 -22.26 -6.99 70.12
N ILE A 6 -22.89 -5.84 70.26
CA ILE A 6 -23.55 -5.17 69.12
C ILE A 6 -22.48 -4.45 68.22
N TYR A 7 -21.43 -3.94 68.85
CA TYR A 7 -20.38 -3.23 68.11
C TYR A 7 -19.52 -4.16 67.25
N GLU A 8 -19.22 -5.35 67.75
CA GLU A 8 -18.46 -6.35 66.96
C GLU A 8 -19.25 -6.86 65.75
N ARG A 9 -20.56 -7.11 65.89
CA ARG A 9 -21.37 -7.56 64.79
C ARG A 9 -21.53 -6.51 63.68
N LEU A 10 -21.63 -5.24 64.03
CA LEU A 10 -21.68 -4.16 63.04
C LEU A 10 -20.38 -3.98 62.31
N TRP A 11 -19.24 -4.23 62.97
CA TRP A 11 -17.94 -4.12 62.37
C TRP A 11 -17.70 -5.25 61.33
N PHE A 12 -18.06 -6.47 61.65
CA PHE A 12 -18.00 -7.61 60.74
C PHE A 12 -18.95 -7.46 59.53
N TRP A 13 -20.10 -6.89 59.71
CA TRP A 13 -21.06 -6.63 58.62
C TRP A 13 -20.55 -5.58 57.65
N ASN A 14 -19.95 -4.50 58.16
CA ASN A 14 -19.36 -3.47 57.33
C ASN A 14 -18.16 -3.98 56.53
N MET A 15 -17.34 -4.85 57.10
CA MET A 15 -16.21 -5.48 56.37
C MET A 15 -16.69 -6.41 55.25
N ALA A 16 -17.71 -7.23 55.54
CA ALA A 16 -18.25 -8.14 54.56
C ALA A 16 -18.92 -7.44 53.36
N ILE A 17 -19.54 -6.27 53.60
CA ILE A 17 -20.11 -5.44 52.52
C ILE A 17 -19.01 -4.82 51.66
N LYS A 18 -17.97 -4.26 52.29
CA LYS A 18 -16.83 -3.63 51.58
C LYS A 18 -16.09 -4.64 50.72
N THR A 19 -15.86 -5.87 51.18
CA THR A 19 -15.22 -6.94 50.41
C THR A 19 -16.09 -7.39 49.23
N ARG A 20 -17.40 -7.48 49.41
CA ARG A 20 -18.33 -7.86 48.32
C ARG A 20 -18.42 -6.78 47.25
N VAL A 21 -18.44 -5.49 47.64
CA VAL A 21 -18.43 -4.36 46.70
C VAL A 21 -17.12 -4.31 45.94
N LEU A 22 -15.98 -4.50 46.61
CA LEU A 22 -14.67 -4.55 45.95
C LEU A 22 -14.56 -5.71 44.98
N ALA A 23 -15.06 -6.91 45.34
CA ALA A 23 -15.08 -8.06 44.45
C ALA A 23 -15.95 -7.83 43.22
N LEU A 24 -17.10 -7.19 43.38
CA LEU A 24 -18.03 -6.86 42.30
C LEU A 24 -17.44 -5.82 41.34
N THR A 25 -16.74 -4.81 41.85
CA THR A 25 -16.08 -3.79 41.00
C THR A 25 -14.92 -4.36 40.22
N ILE A 26 -14.14 -5.28 40.80
CA ILE A 26 -13.07 -5.98 40.08
C ILE A 26 -13.65 -6.88 38.97
N LEU A 27 -14.74 -7.60 39.26
CA LEU A 27 -15.42 -8.45 38.29
C LEU A 27 -16.00 -7.63 37.11
N LEU A 28 -16.61 -6.47 37.41
CA LEU A 28 -17.09 -5.56 36.35
C LEU A 28 -15.96 -5.00 35.48
N ALA A 29 -14.80 -4.69 36.08
CA ALA A 29 -13.64 -4.21 35.34
C ALA A 29 -13.07 -5.28 34.38
N PHE A 30 -13.16 -6.54 34.74
CA PHE A 30 -12.77 -7.66 33.87
C PHE A 30 -13.76 -7.92 32.73
N VAL A 31 -15.06 -7.71 32.96
CA VAL A 31 -16.09 -7.88 31.91
C VAL A 31 -16.12 -6.70 30.94
N ALA A 32 -15.75 -5.51 31.39
CA ALA A 32 -15.52 -4.33 30.55
C ALA A 32 -14.09 -4.31 29.97
N GLY A 33 -13.54 -5.50 29.65
CA GLY A 33 -12.26 -5.65 28.97
C GLY A 33 -12.20 -4.72 27.76
N PRO A 34 -11.01 -4.17 27.43
CA PRO A 34 -10.87 -3.29 26.29
C PRO A 34 -11.42 -4.00 25.07
N ALA A 35 -12.43 -3.43 24.43
CA ALA A 35 -12.80 -3.84 23.09
C ALA A 35 -11.51 -3.69 22.26
N ILE A 36 -10.87 -4.81 21.96
CA ILE A 36 -9.72 -4.84 21.07
C ILE A 36 -10.30 -4.48 19.72
N VAL A 37 -10.27 -3.17 19.41
CA VAL A 37 -10.50 -2.72 18.05
C VAL A 37 -9.32 -3.30 17.28
N SER A 38 -9.55 -4.37 16.53
CA SER A 38 -8.58 -4.86 15.57
C SER A 38 -8.42 -3.77 14.50
N VAL A 39 -7.40 -2.96 14.64
CA VAL A 39 -6.93 -2.10 13.55
C VAL A 39 -6.34 -3.06 12.53
N GLN A 40 -7.09 -3.37 11.50
CA GLN A 40 -6.55 -4.04 10.33
C GLN A 40 -5.70 -3.01 9.60
N ALA A 41 -4.39 -3.08 9.79
CA ALA A 41 -3.46 -2.34 8.97
C ALA A 41 -3.48 -2.98 7.57
N HIS A 42 -3.76 -2.18 6.54
CA HIS A 42 -3.53 -2.58 5.16
C HIS A 42 -2.04 -2.88 4.99
N THR A 43 -1.72 -4.06 4.46
CA THR A 43 -0.34 -4.36 4.08
C THR A 43 -0.07 -3.63 2.78
N ALA A 44 0.89 -2.70 2.78
CA ALA A 44 1.30 -2.00 1.55
C ALA A 44 1.62 -3.02 0.46
N SER A 45 1.03 -2.83 -0.71
CA SER A 45 1.23 -3.69 -1.88
C SER A 45 1.86 -2.90 -3.03
N SER A 46 2.29 -3.62 -4.07
CA SER A 46 2.87 -3.02 -5.26
C SER A 46 2.07 -3.42 -6.48
N PHE A 47 1.70 -2.43 -7.29
CA PHE A 47 1.03 -2.62 -8.55
C PHE A 47 2.01 -2.37 -9.71
N THR A 48 2.15 -3.33 -10.62
CA THR A 48 3.08 -3.22 -11.75
C THR A 48 2.34 -2.85 -13.04
N VAL A 49 2.79 -1.78 -13.66
CA VAL A 49 2.37 -1.32 -14.99
C VAL A 49 3.51 -1.60 -15.97
N LEU A 50 3.26 -2.41 -17.00
CA LEU A 50 4.23 -2.64 -18.04
C LEU A 50 4.12 -1.55 -19.11
N ILE A 51 5.26 -0.97 -19.50
CA ILE A 51 5.38 -0.02 -20.61
C ILE A 51 5.66 -0.86 -21.86
N GLN A 52 4.77 -0.79 -22.84
CA GLN A 52 4.78 -1.60 -24.07
C GLN A 52 4.84 -0.70 -25.29
N GLU A 53 5.08 -1.29 -26.47
CA GLU A 53 5.15 -0.57 -27.74
C GLU A 53 3.93 0.32 -28.00
N ASP A 54 2.74 -0.16 -27.70
CA ASP A 54 1.45 0.50 -27.96
C ASP A 54 0.88 1.24 -26.75
N GLY A 55 1.60 1.28 -25.61
CA GLY A 55 1.19 1.99 -24.40
C GLY A 55 1.42 1.22 -23.11
N PHE A 56 0.47 1.28 -22.20
CA PHE A 56 0.58 0.63 -20.90
C PHE A 56 -0.25 -0.64 -20.83
N SER A 57 0.22 -1.64 -20.08
CA SER A 57 -0.56 -2.86 -19.81
C SER A 57 -1.89 -2.56 -19.11
N GLN A 58 -1.92 -1.47 -18.35
CA GLN A 58 -3.13 -0.85 -17.77
C GLN A 58 -2.97 0.66 -17.77
N ASP A 59 -3.91 1.34 -18.37
CA ASP A 59 -3.95 2.80 -18.51
C ASP A 59 -4.77 3.51 -17.43
N ASN A 60 -5.45 2.74 -16.57
CA ASN A 60 -6.25 3.27 -15.46
C ASN A 60 -6.26 2.33 -14.24
N PRO A 61 -5.08 2.05 -13.62
CA PRO A 61 -5.01 1.23 -12.42
C PRO A 61 -5.65 1.90 -11.21
N LEU A 62 -6.32 1.08 -10.39
CA LEU A 62 -6.88 1.48 -9.11
C LEU A 62 -5.90 1.11 -8.01
N ILE A 63 -5.45 2.12 -7.26
CA ILE A 63 -4.41 2.01 -6.23
C ILE A 63 -5.01 2.49 -4.90
N ILE A 64 -4.60 1.88 -3.79
CA ILE A 64 -4.99 2.31 -2.45
C ILE A 64 -3.83 3.14 -1.85
N GLN A 65 -4.15 4.14 -1.03
CA GLN A 65 -3.11 4.88 -0.29
C GLN A 65 -2.20 3.91 0.46
N ASN A 66 -0.90 4.21 0.52
CA ASN A 66 0.22 3.40 0.98
C ASN A 66 0.69 2.29 0.02
N ASP A 67 0.01 2.04 -1.10
CA ASP A 67 0.53 1.17 -2.14
C ASP A 67 1.55 1.89 -3.02
N SER A 68 2.34 1.09 -3.75
CA SER A 68 3.31 1.58 -4.72
C SER A 68 2.91 1.19 -6.14
N VAL A 69 3.19 2.07 -7.09
CA VAL A 69 3.12 1.75 -8.52
C VAL A 69 4.52 1.61 -9.06
N ILE A 70 4.75 0.54 -9.81
CA ILE A 70 6.02 0.23 -10.47
C ILE A 70 5.77 0.22 -11.97
N TRP A 71 6.37 1.16 -12.68
CA TRP A 71 6.44 1.09 -14.15
C TRP A 71 7.67 0.30 -14.54
N TYR A 72 7.49 -0.68 -15.41
CA TYR A 72 8.56 -1.52 -15.89
C TYR A 72 8.58 -1.49 -17.43
N ASN A 73 9.69 -1.05 -18.01
CA ASN A 73 9.82 -1.01 -19.46
C ASN A 73 10.07 -2.40 -20.04
N VAL A 74 9.15 -2.86 -20.88
CA VAL A 74 9.23 -4.12 -21.64
C VAL A 74 9.16 -3.89 -23.15
N ASP A 75 9.17 -2.62 -23.59
CA ASP A 75 9.24 -2.26 -25.01
C ASP A 75 10.64 -2.51 -25.53
N ASN A 76 10.78 -3.53 -26.36
CA ASN A 76 12.05 -3.97 -26.93
C ASN A 76 12.45 -3.26 -28.24
N GLN A 77 11.77 -2.17 -28.60
CA GLN A 77 12.15 -1.38 -29.75
C GLN A 77 13.56 -0.80 -29.56
N SER A 78 14.42 -1.07 -30.53
CA SER A 78 15.82 -0.63 -30.45
C SER A 78 15.90 0.91 -30.44
N ASN A 79 16.68 1.45 -29.51
CA ASN A 79 16.92 2.89 -29.30
C ASN A 79 15.68 3.69 -28.87
N LEU A 80 14.62 3.05 -28.38
CA LEU A 80 13.50 3.73 -27.77
C LEU A 80 13.65 3.68 -26.25
N THR A 81 13.63 4.86 -25.61
CA THR A 81 13.53 5.00 -24.15
C THR A 81 12.21 5.67 -23.78
N HIS A 82 11.76 5.41 -22.58
CA HIS A 82 10.53 5.94 -22.00
C HIS A 82 10.86 6.79 -20.79
N ARG A 83 10.06 7.82 -20.53
CA ARG A 83 10.18 8.68 -19.36
C ARG A 83 8.81 8.93 -18.77
N ILE A 84 8.57 8.39 -17.59
CA ILE A 84 7.30 8.56 -16.88
C ILE A 84 7.36 9.87 -16.09
N VAL A 85 6.43 10.76 -16.38
CA VAL A 85 6.36 12.08 -15.74
C VAL A 85 4.95 12.39 -15.26
N TYR A 86 4.89 13.15 -14.17
CA TYR A 86 3.65 13.74 -13.66
C TYR A 86 3.98 15.15 -13.16
N ASP A 87 3.17 16.11 -13.57
CA ASP A 87 3.29 17.52 -13.23
C ASP A 87 2.11 17.85 -12.28
N TYR A 88 2.42 17.93 -10.98
CA TYR A 88 1.39 18.14 -9.95
C TYR A 88 0.88 19.58 -9.95
N ASP A 89 1.77 20.56 -10.10
CA ASP A 89 1.44 21.99 -10.00
C ASP A 89 1.13 22.64 -11.36
N GLY A 90 1.36 21.92 -12.47
CA GLY A 90 1.00 22.35 -13.83
C GLY A 90 1.95 23.42 -14.40
N ASP A 91 3.17 23.50 -13.88
CA ASP A 91 4.16 24.49 -14.34
C ASP A 91 4.97 24.05 -15.57
N GLY A 92 4.79 22.81 -16.00
CA GLY A 92 5.49 22.21 -17.15
C GLY A 92 6.89 21.70 -16.82
N LEU A 93 7.31 21.72 -15.56
CA LEU A 93 8.53 21.14 -15.06
C LEU A 93 8.20 19.90 -14.21
N TYR A 94 9.13 18.99 -14.06
CA TYR A 94 8.90 17.74 -13.31
C TYR A 94 9.84 17.65 -12.12
N ASN A 95 9.96 18.76 -11.35
CA ASN A 95 10.91 18.91 -10.26
C ASN A 95 10.29 19.40 -8.94
N GLY A 96 8.96 19.51 -8.88
CA GLY A 96 8.19 19.85 -7.70
C GLY A 96 8.15 18.74 -6.66
N THR A 97 7.66 19.04 -5.46
CA THR A 97 7.64 18.08 -4.33
C THR A 97 6.77 16.84 -4.61
N PHE A 98 5.72 17.00 -5.41
CA PHE A 98 4.79 15.94 -5.78
C PHE A 98 4.87 15.59 -7.27
N ASP A 99 5.87 16.11 -7.99
CA ASP A 99 6.09 15.73 -9.37
C ASP A 99 6.79 14.37 -9.45
N TRP A 100 6.61 13.73 -10.58
CA TRP A 100 7.34 12.50 -10.91
C TRP A 100 8.19 12.73 -12.14
N ASP A 101 9.38 12.18 -12.09
CA ASP A 101 10.30 12.11 -13.21
C ASP A 101 11.15 10.85 -13.06
N SER A 102 10.90 9.87 -13.89
CA SER A 102 11.66 8.63 -13.86
C SER A 102 13.08 8.77 -14.41
N GLY A 103 13.37 9.88 -15.11
CA GLY A 103 14.46 9.85 -16.06
C GLY A 103 14.19 8.86 -17.21
N GLU A 104 15.21 8.53 -17.97
CA GLU A 104 15.08 7.58 -19.09
C GLU A 104 15.04 6.14 -18.60
N LEU A 105 14.01 5.40 -19.01
CA LEU A 105 13.83 3.98 -18.75
C LEU A 105 14.19 3.21 -20.03
N SER A 106 15.22 2.38 -19.96
CA SER A 106 15.64 1.51 -21.03
C SER A 106 14.90 0.15 -20.97
N TYR A 107 14.82 -0.54 -22.08
CA TYR A 107 14.32 -1.92 -22.11
C TYR A 107 15.25 -2.87 -21.34
N ASP A 108 16.55 -2.72 -21.53
CA ASP A 108 17.59 -3.53 -20.90
C ASP A 108 18.79 -2.65 -20.54
N CYS A 109 19.56 -3.09 -19.55
CA CYS A 109 20.81 -2.48 -19.14
C CYS A 109 21.95 -3.44 -19.38
N GLU A 110 22.89 -3.06 -20.26
CA GLU A 110 24.09 -3.85 -20.56
C GLU A 110 24.86 -4.19 -19.27
N ARG A 111 25.37 -5.42 -19.22
CA ARG A 111 26.10 -5.95 -18.07
C ARG A 111 27.42 -6.57 -18.50
N ASP A 112 28.39 -6.53 -17.59
CA ASP A 112 29.67 -7.20 -17.77
C ASP A 112 29.57 -8.72 -17.50
N GLU A 113 30.71 -9.42 -17.65
CA GLU A 113 30.81 -10.87 -17.38
C GLU A 113 30.49 -11.25 -15.93
N ASN A 114 30.57 -10.29 -14.99
CA ASN A 114 30.27 -10.46 -13.57
C ASN A 114 28.83 -10.07 -13.24
N ASN A 115 27.98 -9.81 -14.25
CA ASN A 115 26.60 -9.35 -14.10
C ASN A 115 26.45 -7.95 -13.47
N THR A 116 27.50 -7.10 -13.55
CA THR A 116 27.48 -5.72 -13.10
C THR A 116 27.02 -4.83 -14.24
N LYS A 117 26.16 -3.84 -13.98
CA LYS A 117 25.74 -2.88 -15.02
C LYS A 117 26.95 -2.10 -15.52
N LEU A 118 27.09 -1.95 -16.85
CA LEU A 118 28.12 -1.10 -17.47
C LEU A 118 27.82 0.38 -17.29
N ASP A 119 26.55 0.76 -17.30
CA ASP A 119 26.08 2.10 -16.93
C ASP A 119 25.24 2.02 -15.64
N GLU A 120 25.76 2.58 -14.56
CA GLU A 120 25.08 2.61 -13.26
C GLU A 120 23.77 3.40 -13.29
N ASN A 121 23.67 4.40 -14.21
CA ASN A 121 22.46 5.22 -14.35
C ASN A 121 21.38 4.56 -15.20
N CYS A 122 21.70 3.49 -15.91
CA CYS A 122 20.70 2.77 -16.68
C CYS A 122 19.63 2.19 -15.76
N THR A 123 18.37 2.52 -16.01
CA THR A 123 17.21 2.02 -15.28
C THR A 123 16.17 1.43 -16.23
N ILE A 124 15.47 0.40 -15.76
CA ILE A 124 14.41 -0.29 -16.51
C ILE A 124 13.05 -0.16 -15.82
N ASN A 125 13.03 0.40 -14.63
CA ASN A 125 11.81 0.60 -13.86
C ASN A 125 11.84 1.90 -13.07
N PHE A 126 10.65 2.35 -12.68
CA PHE A 126 10.43 3.51 -11.84
C PHE A 126 9.35 3.18 -10.81
N ILE A 127 9.49 3.67 -9.57
CA ILE A 127 8.58 3.34 -8.47
C ILE A 127 8.12 4.64 -7.81
N VAL A 128 6.81 4.75 -7.60
CA VAL A 128 6.20 5.82 -6.81
C VAL A 128 5.34 5.17 -5.73
N THR A 129 5.55 5.57 -4.48
CA THR A 129 4.68 5.20 -3.36
C THR A 129 3.64 6.27 -3.15
N MET A 130 2.37 5.90 -3.23
CA MET A 130 1.24 6.78 -3.01
C MET A 130 0.90 6.82 -1.52
N ASP A 131 1.79 7.45 -0.72
CA ASP A 131 1.64 7.51 0.74
C ASP A 131 0.42 8.35 1.17
N MET A 132 0.21 8.49 2.48
CA MET A 132 -0.94 9.22 3.05
C MET A 132 -0.92 10.73 2.76
N ASN A 133 0.17 11.29 2.23
CA ASN A 133 0.24 12.70 1.82
C ASN A 133 -0.45 12.93 0.47
N TRP A 134 -0.62 11.88 -0.33
CA TRP A 134 -1.37 11.95 -1.58
C TRP A 134 -2.87 12.00 -1.31
N THR A 135 -3.56 12.94 -1.93
CA THR A 135 -5.03 13.04 -1.80
C THR A 135 -5.71 11.99 -2.68
N VAL A 136 -6.84 11.47 -2.22
CA VAL A 136 -7.68 10.58 -3.04
C VAL A 136 -8.12 11.30 -4.32
N GLY A 137 -7.97 10.65 -5.47
CA GLY A 137 -8.29 11.27 -6.75
C GLY A 137 -7.64 10.59 -7.95
N ASN A 138 -7.69 11.28 -9.08
CA ASN A 138 -7.12 10.82 -10.33
C ASN A 138 -5.83 11.57 -10.63
N TYR A 139 -4.78 10.82 -10.99
CA TYR A 139 -3.45 11.32 -11.31
C TYR A 139 -3.11 10.94 -12.74
N THR A 140 -3.25 11.89 -13.67
CA THR A 140 -2.95 11.66 -15.08
C THR A 140 -1.48 11.94 -15.34
N TYR A 141 -0.74 10.91 -15.68
CA TYR A 141 0.69 10.96 -15.99
C TYR A 141 0.95 10.71 -17.46
N GLN A 142 2.17 10.97 -17.90
CA GLN A 142 2.61 10.79 -19.28
C GLN A 142 3.82 9.89 -19.36
N ASP A 143 3.86 9.05 -20.39
CA ASP A 143 5.06 8.48 -20.96
C ASP A 143 5.55 9.37 -22.08
N ILE A 144 6.71 9.95 -21.93
CA ILE A 144 7.41 10.73 -22.95
C ILE A 144 8.49 9.82 -23.55
N ARG A 145 8.35 9.51 -24.81
CA ARG A 145 9.29 8.62 -25.52
C ARG A 145 10.41 9.41 -26.16
N SER A 146 11.57 8.78 -26.35
CA SER A 146 12.72 9.42 -26.99
C SER A 146 12.49 9.81 -28.46
N ASP A 147 11.51 9.22 -29.15
CA ASP A 147 11.06 9.63 -30.48
C ASP A 147 10.14 10.87 -30.49
N GLY A 148 9.81 11.41 -29.30
CA GLY A 148 8.95 12.56 -29.10
C GLY A 148 7.46 12.22 -29.00
N SER A 149 7.06 10.97 -29.18
CA SER A 149 5.68 10.55 -28.96
C SER A 149 5.32 10.56 -27.47
N ARG A 150 4.02 10.64 -27.17
CA ARG A 150 3.53 10.73 -25.79
C ARG A 150 2.28 9.87 -25.61
N VAL A 151 2.22 9.15 -24.51
CA VAL A 151 1.06 8.35 -24.10
C VAL A 151 0.62 8.79 -22.71
N ASN A 152 -0.67 9.04 -22.54
CA ASN A 152 -1.25 9.41 -21.23
C ASN A 152 -1.92 8.21 -20.59
N ALA A 153 -1.81 8.12 -19.27
CA ALA A 153 -2.57 7.19 -18.46
C ALA A 153 -2.95 7.82 -17.12
N THR A 154 -3.81 7.17 -16.35
CA THR A 154 -4.36 7.76 -15.12
C THR A 154 -4.35 6.73 -14.00
N ILE A 155 -3.80 7.07 -12.85
CA ILE A 155 -3.96 6.31 -11.61
C ILE A 155 -5.20 6.81 -10.91
N GLN A 156 -6.07 5.90 -10.47
CA GLN A 156 -7.15 6.18 -9.52
C GLN A 156 -6.69 5.83 -8.12
N LEU A 157 -6.43 6.85 -7.29
CA LEU A 157 -6.03 6.66 -5.90
C LEU A 157 -7.26 6.67 -5.01
N MET A 158 -7.43 5.61 -4.22
CA MET A 158 -8.49 5.47 -3.23
C MET A 158 -7.93 5.56 -1.81
N ALA A 159 -8.79 5.96 -0.86
CA ALA A 159 -8.44 5.97 0.56
C ALA A 159 -8.22 4.54 1.08
N ASP A 160 -7.23 4.40 1.94
CA ASP A 160 -7.08 3.19 2.75
C ASP A 160 -8.14 3.20 3.88
N ASN A 161 -9.29 2.56 3.61
CA ASN A 161 -10.38 2.44 4.57
C ASN A 161 -10.25 1.20 5.47
N GLY A 162 -9.12 0.48 5.40
CA GLY A 162 -8.93 -0.79 6.09
C GLY A 162 -9.88 -1.90 5.62
N THR A 163 -10.67 -1.66 4.58
CA THR A 163 -11.51 -2.66 3.94
C THR A 163 -10.92 -3.00 2.59
N HIS A 164 -10.36 -4.19 2.47
CA HIS A 164 -9.97 -4.71 1.17
C HIS A 164 -11.23 -4.85 0.30
N VAL A 165 -11.40 -3.97 -0.66
CA VAL A 165 -12.11 -4.33 -1.87
C VAL A 165 -11.10 -5.21 -2.61
N GLU A 166 -11.30 -6.52 -2.56
CA GLU A 166 -10.59 -7.41 -3.48
C GLU A 166 -10.89 -6.88 -4.89
N ALA A 167 -9.94 -6.12 -5.44
CA ALA A 167 -9.98 -5.84 -6.86
C ALA A 167 -10.07 -7.22 -7.50
N ASN A 168 -11.09 -7.45 -8.34
CA ASN A 168 -11.19 -8.63 -9.17
C ASN A 168 -9.97 -8.63 -10.09
N VAL A 169 -8.83 -9.00 -9.55
CA VAL A 169 -7.67 -9.39 -10.34
C VAL A 169 -8.16 -10.63 -11.07
N PRO A 170 -8.26 -10.61 -12.41
CA PRO A 170 -8.54 -11.83 -13.14
C PRO A 170 -7.45 -12.80 -12.70
N SER A 171 -7.84 -13.85 -11.98
CA SER A 171 -6.92 -14.91 -11.61
C SER A 171 -6.34 -15.43 -12.93
N ILE A 172 -5.09 -15.12 -13.18
CA ILE A 172 -4.32 -15.81 -14.21
C ILE A 172 -4.35 -17.26 -13.76
N GLY A 173 -5.16 -18.05 -14.49
CA GLY A 173 -5.49 -19.42 -14.12
C GLY A 173 -4.24 -20.20 -13.81
N SER A 174 -4.19 -20.75 -12.62
CA SER A 174 -3.27 -21.81 -12.21
C SER A 174 -3.72 -23.12 -12.90
N GLU A 175 -3.65 -23.16 -14.22
CA GLU A 175 -3.66 -24.40 -14.99
C GLU A 175 -2.28 -24.61 -15.61
N PHE A 176 -1.29 -24.83 -14.77
CA PHE A 176 -0.20 -25.69 -15.19
C PHE A 176 -0.73 -27.11 -15.15
N GLY A 177 -1.14 -27.60 -16.32
CA GLY A 177 -1.54 -28.98 -16.51
C GLY A 177 -0.43 -29.90 -16.03
N VAL A 178 -0.77 -30.77 -15.08
CA VAL A 178 0.04 -31.93 -14.74
C VAL A 178 0.02 -32.82 -15.97
N ILE A 179 1.14 -32.90 -16.69
CA ILE A 179 1.37 -33.89 -17.71
C ILE A 179 1.54 -35.22 -16.96
N ASN A 180 0.50 -36.04 -16.96
CA ASN A 180 0.65 -37.45 -16.58
C ASN A 180 1.25 -38.17 -17.77
N ASP A 181 2.53 -38.56 -17.66
CA ASP A 181 3.16 -39.53 -18.50
C ASP A 181 2.65 -40.93 -18.10
N ASP A 182 1.87 -41.56 -18.99
CA ASP A 182 1.62 -43.02 -19.04
C ASP A 182 2.67 -43.70 -19.94
#